data_208d423ac5af13b99325ad84b418bd61
#
_entry.id   208d423ac5af13b99325ad84b418bd61
#
_cell.length_a   1.000
_cell.length_b   1.000
_cell.length_c   1.000
_cell.angle_alpha   90.00
_cell.angle_beta   90.00
_cell.angle_gamma   90.00
#
_symmetry.space_group_name_H-M   'P 1'
#
loop_
_entity.id
_entity.type
_entity.pdbx_description
1 polymer ?
#
loop_
_entity_poly.entity_id
_entity_poly.type
_entity_poly.pdbx_seq_one_letter_code
_entity_poly.pdbx_strand_id
1 'polypeptide(L)'
;GSEMCIRDSLCIATSHDLVKWEKHGPAFAKAYNGRFKDIFCKSGSMVTTIKDGKQVLTKIDGKYFMYWGEHAVYAATSDDLVNWTPILDEKNELATVIKPRPQYFDSALTECGPPAILTDKGIVLLYNGKNQTNDSKRDKRFTAGAYCAGQILTDPKEPMKVLQRLDVPFFRPMASFEKSGQYVDGTVFIEGLVFFKNKWYLYYGCADSQVSVAIYLSLIHISEPTRPY
;
A
#
# COMPACT_ATOMS: atom_id res chain seq x y z
N GLY A 1 -14.69 -8.24 -22.33
CA GLY A 1 -13.28 -7.96 -22.36
C GLY A 1 -13.00 -6.78 -21.47
N SER A 2 -12.28 -6.96 -20.39
CA SER A 2 -11.78 -5.84 -19.61
C SER A 2 -10.80 -5.08 -20.50
N GLU A 3 -11.13 -3.85 -20.83
CA GLU A 3 -10.14 -2.92 -21.36
C GLU A 3 -9.10 -2.73 -20.26
N MET A 4 -7.93 -3.32 -20.45
CA MET A 4 -6.79 -2.97 -19.61
C MET A 4 -6.50 -1.49 -19.84
N CYS A 5 -6.51 -0.71 -18.75
CA CYS A 5 -6.24 0.71 -18.80
C CYS A 5 -4.90 0.96 -19.47
N ILE A 6 -4.92 1.68 -20.58
CA ILE A 6 -3.72 1.95 -21.39
C ILE A 6 -2.86 3.03 -20.75
N ARG A 7 -3.43 3.85 -19.83
CA ARG A 7 -2.73 4.88 -19.07
C ARG A 7 -3.45 5.11 -17.74
N ASP A 8 -2.98 4.45 -16.69
CA ASP A 8 -3.46 4.70 -15.34
C ASP A 8 -2.60 5.75 -14.67
N SER A 9 -3.22 6.84 -14.25
CA SER A 9 -2.61 7.81 -13.33
C SER A 9 -3.40 7.83 -12.04
N LEU A 10 -2.72 8.08 -10.92
CA LEU A 10 -3.37 8.23 -9.62
C LEU A 10 -4.26 9.47 -9.62
N CYS A 11 -5.58 9.27 -9.49
CA CYS A 11 -6.58 10.32 -9.49
C CYS A 11 -7.27 10.45 -8.14
N ILE A 12 -7.78 11.64 -7.85
CA ILE A 12 -8.51 11.93 -6.62
C ILE A 12 -9.99 12.16 -6.95
N ALA A 13 -10.84 11.58 -6.12
CA ALA A 13 -12.26 11.87 -6.05
C ALA A 13 -12.69 12.03 -4.59
N THR A 14 -13.62 12.94 -4.32
CA THR A 14 -14.16 13.19 -2.98
C THR A 14 -15.67 13.04 -2.94
N SER A 15 -16.20 12.67 -1.79
CA SER A 15 -17.64 12.54 -1.55
C SER A 15 -17.97 12.88 -0.11
N HIS A 16 -19.15 13.49 0.12
CA HIS A 16 -19.71 13.73 1.45
C HIS A 16 -20.67 12.62 1.91
N ASP A 17 -21.20 11.85 0.99
CA ASP A 17 -22.27 10.87 1.24
C ASP A 17 -21.96 9.46 0.70
N LEU A 18 -20.77 9.27 0.05
CA LEU A 18 -20.34 8.05 -0.64
C LEU A 18 -21.24 7.64 -1.83
N VAL A 19 -22.17 8.51 -2.25
CA VAL A 19 -23.07 8.31 -3.38
C VAL A 19 -22.74 9.25 -4.52
N LYS A 20 -22.56 10.53 -4.21
CA LYS A 20 -22.17 11.56 -5.18
C LYS A 20 -20.68 11.83 -5.04
N TRP A 21 -19.96 11.75 -6.15
CA TRP A 21 -18.51 11.90 -6.20
C TRP A 21 -18.10 13.07 -7.09
N GLU A 22 -17.24 13.92 -6.56
CA GLU A 22 -16.53 14.94 -7.32
C GLU A 22 -15.18 14.40 -7.75
N LYS A 23 -14.93 14.36 -9.05
CA LYS A 23 -13.67 13.90 -9.64
C LYS A 23 -12.73 15.08 -9.86
N HIS A 24 -11.55 15.04 -9.25
CA HIS A 24 -10.56 16.12 -9.32
C HIS A 24 -9.47 15.87 -10.38
N GLY A 25 -9.43 14.67 -10.96
CA GLY A 25 -8.40 14.27 -11.93
C GLY A 25 -7.09 13.83 -11.29
N PRO A 26 -5.96 13.90 -12.03
CA PRO A 26 -4.68 13.39 -11.56
C PRO A 26 -4.16 14.11 -10.33
N ALA A 27 -3.77 13.34 -9.31
CA ALA A 27 -3.29 13.85 -8.02
C ALA A 27 -2.11 14.83 -8.15
N PHE A 28 -1.24 14.62 -9.14
CA PHE A 28 0.00 15.38 -9.36
C PHE A 28 -0.11 16.43 -10.48
N ALA A 29 -1.34 16.77 -10.92
CA ALA A 29 -1.55 17.66 -12.05
C ALA A 29 -0.91 19.05 -11.88
N LYS A 30 -0.87 19.58 -10.67
CA LYS A 30 -0.33 20.91 -10.38
C LYS A 30 1.14 20.93 -9.96
N ALA A 31 1.64 19.81 -9.43
CA ALA A 31 3.02 19.72 -8.94
C ALA A 31 4.04 19.78 -10.09
N TYR A 32 5.09 20.58 -9.92
CA TYR A 32 6.19 20.68 -10.87
C TYR A 32 5.74 20.89 -12.32
N ASN A 33 4.74 21.78 -12.53
CA ASN A 33 4.12 22.05 -13.83
C ASN A 33 3.54 20.81 -14.51
N GLY A 34 3.02 19.85 -13.73
CA GLY A 34 2.40 18.63 -14.24
C GLY A 34 3.39 17.55 -14.70
N ARG A 35 4.68 17.64 -14.32
CA ARG A 35 5.72 16.66 -14.68
C ARG A 35 5.32 15.21 -14.40
N PHE A 36 4.58 14.97 -13.33
CA PHE A 36 4.23 13.62 -12.87
C PHE A 36 2.72 13.28 -13.06
N LYS A 37 1.95 14.13 -13.76
CA LYS A 37 0.49 13.95 -13.90
C LYS A 37 0.07 12.67 -14.60
N ASP A 38 0.89 12.19 -15.55
CA ASP A 38 0.62 11.03 -16.39
C ASP A 38 1.50 9.83 -16.01
N ILE A 39 2.12 9.84 -14.83
CA ILE A 39 2.93 8.72 -14.37
C ILE A 39 2.04 7.50 -14.12
N PHE A 40 2.46 6.36 -14.65
CA PHE A 40 1.72 5.10 -14.45
C PHE A 40 1.74 4.71 -12.98
N CYS A 41 0.57 4.78 -12.36
CA CYS A 41 0.38 4.39 -10.96
C CYS A 41 -1.13 4.29 -10.68
N LYS A 42 -1.53 3.24 -10.01
CA LYS A 42 -2.93 2.99 -9.61
C LYS A 42 -3.11 2.82 -8.10
N SER A 43 -2.06 3.00 -7.31
CA SER A 43 -2.13 2.80 -5.87
C SER A 43 -1.58 3.97 -5.06
N GLY A 44 -2.26 4.29 -3.97
CA GLY A 44 -1.85 5.30 -3.01
C GLY A 44 -2.38 5.01 -1.61
N SER A 45 -1.51 5.10 -0.61
CA SER A 45 -1.78 4.80 0.80
C SER A 45 -1.63 6.09 1.62
N MET A 46 -2.74 6.78 1.85
CA MET A 46 -2.76 7.97 2.72
C MET A 46 -2.51 7.57 4.17
N VAL A 47 -1.79 8.41 4.92
CA VAL A 47 -1.52 8.15 6.33
C VAL A 47 -2.75 8.48 7.17
N THR A 48 -3.16 7.51 7.97
CA THR A 48 -4.30 7.57 8.88
C THR A 48 -3.86 7.31 10.31
N THR A 49 -4.71 7.58 11.28
CA THR A 49 -4.56 7.18 12.67
C THR A 49 -5.90 6.74 13.24
N ILE A 50 -5.89 6.10 14.40
CA ILE A 50 -7.11 5.78 15.13
C ILE A 50 -7.38 6.88 16.16
N LYS A 51 -8.50 7.56 16.02
CA LYS A 51 -9.00 8.56 16.95
C LYS A 51 -10.44 8.23 17.33
N ASP A 52 -10.71 8.12 18.62
CA ASP A 52 -12.05 7.81 19.16
C ASP A 52 -12.67 6.54 18.53
N GLY A 53 -11.84 5.50 18.31
CA GLY A 53 -12.25 4.23 17.71
C GLY A 53 -12.55 4.31 16.20
N LYS A 54 -12.19 5.41 15.55
CA LYS A 54 -12.37 5.63 14.09
C LYS A 54 -11.03 5.82 13.42
N GLN A 55 -10.88 5.25 12.24
CA GLN A 55 -9.74 5.51 11.38
C GLN A 55 -9.96 6.84 10.64
N VAL A 56 -9.04 7.79 10.82
CA VAL A 56 -9.13 9.14 10.25
C VAL A 56 -7.80 9.53 9.62
N LEU A 57 -7.86 10.37 8.59
CA LEU A 57 -6.68 10.98 8.00
C LEU A 57 -5.95 11.84 9.04
N THR A 58 -4.63 11.80 9.02
CA THR A 58 -3.80 12.60 9.93
C THR A 58 -2.71 13.34 9.19
N LYS A 59 -2.23 14.43 9.78
CA LYS A 59 -1.15 15.23 9.24
C LYS A 59 0.17 14.89 9.94
N ILE A 60 1.26 15.00 9.19
CA ILE A 60 2.64 14.93 9.68
C ILE A 60 3.27 16.27 9.31
N ASP A 61 3.81 16.99 10.29
CA ASP A 61 4.35 18.35 10.13
C ASP A 61 3.39 19.30 9.38
N GLY A 62 2.11 19.25 9.74
CA GLY A 62 1.08 20.12 9.20
C GLY A 62 0.55 19.74 7.82
N LYS A 63 1.09 18.72 7.15
CA LYS A 63 0.66 18.25 5.82
C LYS A 63 0.11 16.84 5.87
N TYR A 64 -0.85 16.53 5.01
CA TYR A 64 -1.23 15.15 4.72
C TYR A 64 -0.10 14.46 3.98
N PHE A 65 0.10 13.19 4.25
CA PHE A 65 1.16 12.38 3.67
C PHE A 65 0.58 11.13 3.00
N MET A 66 1.10 10.76 1.84
CA MET A 66 0.68 9.58 1.09
C MET A 66 1.91 8.86 0.55
N TYR A 67 1.97 7.55 0.80
CA TYR A 67 2.82 6.65 0.02
C TYR A 67 2.09 6.30 -1.27
N TRP A 68 2.81 6.19 -2.39
CA TRP A 68 2.22 5.89 -3.68
C TRP A 68 3.25 5.23 -4.60
N GLY A 69 2.80 4.57 -5.65
CA GLY A 69 3.69 4.03 -6.67
C GLY A 69 3.46 2.57 -6.95
N GLU A 70 3.83 2.20 -8.16
CA GLU A 70 3.89 0.84 -8.67
C GLU A 70 5.32 0.56 -9.13
N HIS A 71 5.84 -0.64 -8.92
CA HIS A 71 7.25 -1.07 -9.00
C HIS A 71 8.15 -0.54 -7.89
N ALA A 72 8.06 0.71 -7.52
CA ALA A 72 8.68 1.28 -6.34
C ALA A 72 7.67 2.15 -5.58
N VAL A 73 7.85 2.27 -4.29
CA VAL A 73 7.04 3.14 -3.45
C VAL A 73 7.75 4.46 -3.26
N TYR A 74 7.04 5.53 -3.55
CA TYR A 74 7.40 6.93 -3.39
C TYR A 74 6.52 7.57 -2.32
N ALA A 75 6.67 8.87 -2.11
CA ALA A 75 5.80 9.63 -1.23
C ALA A 75 5.40 10.98 -1.81
N ALA A 76 4.30 11.52 -1.30
CA ALA A 76 3.80 12.84 -1.65
C ALA A 76 3.15 13.50 -0.43
N THR A 77 3.07 14.83 -0.44
CA THR A 77 2.39 15.63 0.57
C THR A 77 1.27 16.47 -0.03
N SER A 78 0.27 16.81 0.78
CA SER A 78 -0.83 17.68 0.38
C SER A 78 -1.29 18.57 1.54
N ASP A 79 -1.76 19.75 1.23
CA ASP A 79 -2.41 20.65 2.18
C ASP A 79 -3.95 20.46 2.19
N ASP A 80 -4.53 19.96 1.08
CA ASP A 80 -5.98 19.96 0.81
C ASP A 80 -6.56 18.58 0.43
N LEU A 81 -5.75 17.50 0.40
CA LEU A 81 -6.11 16.13 -0.01
C LEU A 81 -6.45 15.95 -1.50
N VAL A 82 -6.48 17.02 -2.26
CA VAL A 82 -6.80 17.02 -3.69
C VAL A 82 -5.54 17.18 -4.54
N ASN A 83 -4.72 18.19 -4.17
CA ASN A 83 -3.49 18.50 -4.89
C ASN A 83 -2.30 17.92 -4.12
N TRP A 84 -1.60 16.98 -4.73
CA TRP A 84 -0.47 16.28 -4.11
C TRP A 84 0.84 16.67 -4.78
N THR A 85 1.89 16.82 -3.97
CA THR A 85 3.24 17.14 -4.43
C THR A 85 4.16 15.97 -4.11
N PRO A 86 4.67 15.25 -5.13
CA PRO A 86 5.65 14.19 -4.93
C PRO A 86 6.92 14.72 -4.25
N ILE A 87 7.53 13.90 -3.40
CA ILE A 87 8.81 14.20 -2.77
C ILE A 87 9.94 13.81 -3.74
N LEU A 88 10.85 14.75 -3.98
CA LEU A 88 12.00 14.54 -4.86
C LEU A 88 13.28 14.38 -4.05
N ASP A 89 14.25 13.69 -4.63
CA ASP A 89 15.60 13.56 -4.12
C ASP A 89 16.48 14.78 -4.55
N GLU A 90 17.76 14.75 -4.16
CA GLU A 90 18.73 15.78 -4.48
C GLU A 90 19.00 15.94 -6.00
N LYS A 91 18.65 14.93 -6.79
CA LYS A 91 18.77 14.93 -8.26
C LYS A 91 17.49 15.39 -8.96
N ASN A 92 16.50 15.84 -8.18
CA ASN A 92 15.20 16.24 -8.70
C ASN A 92 14.39 15.07 -9.30
N GLU A 93 14.69 13.83 -8.89
CA GLU A 93 13.94 12.63 -9.26
C GLU A 93 13.06 12.16 -8.09
N LEU A 94 12.11 11.25 -8.35
CA LEU A 94 11.23 10.75 -7.31
C LEU A 94 12.02 10.06 -6.19
N ALA A 95 11.92 10.58 -4.97
CA ALA A 95 12.57 9.99 -3.81
C ALA A 95 11.92 8.66 -3.43
N THR A 96 12.70 7.59 -3.44
CA THR A 96 12.21 6.22 -3.22
C THR A 96 12.16 5.88 -1.73
N VAL A 97 11.03 5.35 -1.25
CA VAL A 97 10.88 4.78 0.09
C VAL A 97 11.32 3.31 0.10
N ILE A 98 10.71 2.48 -0.75
CA ILE A 98 11.13 1.10 -0.98
C ILE A 98 11.07 0.74 -2.47
N LYS A 99 11.85 -0.27 -2.84
CA LYS A 99 11.89 -0.88 -4.16
C LYS A 99 11.99 -2.40 -4.05
N PRO A 100 11.79 -3.16 -5.14
CA PRO A 100 11.97 -4.61 -5.16
C PRO A 100 13.35 -5.04 -4.62
N ARG A 101 13.37 -6.18 -3.92
CA ARG A 101 14.59 -6.77 -3.35
C ARG A 101 14.86 -8.12 -4.02
N PRO A 102 15.98 -8.29 -4.75
CA PRO A 102 16.34 -9.60 -5.30
C PRO A 102 16.35 -10.68 -4.22
N GLN A 103 15.82 -11.86 -4.54
CA GLN A 103 15.74 -13.03 -3.66
C GLN A 103 14.80 -12.89 -2.44
N TYR A 104 13.92 -11.89 -2.45
CA TYR A 104 12.82 -11.77 -1.50
C TYR A 104 11.49 -11.94 -2.21
N PHE A 105 10.42 -12.16 -1.46
CA PHE A 105 9.05 -12.34 -1.98
C PHE A 105 8.55 -11.15 -2.82
N ASP A 106 9.17 -9.99 -2.68
CA ASP A 106 8.87 -8.74 -3.34
C ASP A 106 9.92 -8.37 -4.42
N SER A 107 10.52 -9.38 -5.05
CA SER A 107 11.65 -9.21 -5.96
C SER A 107 11.30 -8.66 -7.35
N ALA A 108 10.03 -8.72 -7.78
CA ALA A 108 9.59 -8.19 -9.06
C ALA A 108 8.92 -6.82 -8.94
N LEU A 109 8.17 -6.59 -7.87
CA LEU A 109 7.36 -5.39 -7.70
C LEU A 109 7.12 -5.12 -6.23
N THR A 110 7.05 -3.83 -5.88
CA THR A 110 6.49 -3.31 -4.64
C THR A 110 5.45 -2.26 -4.98
N GLU A 111 4.25 -2.39 -4.45
CA GLU A 111 3.12 -1.51 -4.74
C GLU A 111 2.36 -1.19 -3.46
N CYS A 112 1.90 0.06 -3.30
CA CYS A 112 1.13 0.44 -2.13
C CYS A 112 -0.15 -0.41 -2.01
N GLY A 113 -0.50 -0.72 -0.78
CA GLY A 113 -1.75 -1.38 -0.44
C GLY A 113 -2.74 -0.41 0.21
N PRO A 114 -3.40 -0.82 1.30
CA PRO A 114 -4.38 -0.01 2.00
C PRO A 114 -3.76 1.23 2.67
N PRO A 115 -4.59 2.13 3.24
CA PRO A 115 -4.11 3.29 3.98
C PRO A 115 -3.09 2.94 5.05
N ALA A 116 -2.00 3.71 5.12
CA ALA A 116 -0.96 3.54 6.13
C ALA A 116 -1.45 4.03 7.50
N ILE A 117 -0.89 3.49 8.58
CA ILE A 117 -1.34 3.77 9.94
C ILE A 117 -0.22 4.36 10.79
N LEU A 118 -0.43 5.58 11.26
CA LEU A 118 0.43 6.19 12.26
C LEU A 118 0.12 5.60 13.64
N THR A 119 1.15 5.06 14.27
CA THR A 119 1.15 4.46 15.60
C THR A 119 2.18 5.17 16.51
N ASP A 120 2.24 4.81 17.78
CA ASP A 120 3.27 5.25 18.73
C ASP A 120 4.70 4.79 18.35
N LYS A 121 4.81 3.72 17.56
CA LYS A 121 6.10 3.14 17.10
C LYS A 121 6.56 3.65 15.74
N GLY A 122 5.70 4.31 15.00
CA GLY A 122 5.98 4.79 13.65
C GLY A 122 4.79 4.59 12.70
N ILE A 123 5.03 4.75 11.41
CA ILE A 123 4.00 4.58 10.40
C ILE A 123 4.12 3.17 9.82
N VAL A 124 3.06 2.39 9.96
CA VAL A 124 2.94 1.06 9.36
C VAL A 124 2.36 1.21 7.96
N LEU A 125 3.13 0.83 6.95
CA LEU A 125 2.66 0.70 5.57
C LEU A 125 2.58 -0.77 5.21
N LEU A 126 1.40 -1.23 4.81
CA LEU A 126 1.19 -2.52 4.18
C LEU A 126 1.29 -2.35 2.67
N TYR A 127 1.97 -3.27 1.99
CA TYR A 127 2.22 -3.18 0.55
C TYR A 127 2.09 -4.54 -0.13
N ASN A 128 1.83 -4.52 -1.43
CA ASN A 128 1.84 -5.70 -2.28
C ASN A 128 3.24 -5.94 -2.83
N GLY A 129 3.74 -7.15 -2.69
CA GLY A 129 5.00 -7.59 -3.26
C GLY A 129 4.78 -8.74 -4.24
N LYS A 130 5.37 -8.65 -5.43
CA LYS A 130 5.35 -9.74 -6.42
C LYS A 130 6.69 -10.45 -6.45
N ASN A 131 6.66 -11.77 -6.38
CA ASN A 131 7.86 -12.59 -6.56
C ASN A 131 8.25 -12.66 -8.03
N GLN A 132 9.54 -12.67 -8.34
CA GLN A 132 10.04 -12.87 -9.70
C GLN A 132 9.69 -14.28 -10.20
N THR A 133 9.58 -14.40 -11.52
CA THR A 133 9.49 -15.70 -12.19
C THR A 133 10.89 -16.30 -12.49
N ASN A 134 11.90 -15.45 -12.62
CA ASN A 134 13.28 -15.85 -12.87
C ASN A 134 13.91 -16.48 -11.61
N ASP A 135 14.36 -17.71 -11.71
CA ASP A 135 14.93 -18.51 -10.62
C ASP A 135 16.15 -17.89 -9.93
N SER A 136 16.95 -17.11 -10.63
CA SER A 136 18.11 -16.43 -10.04
C SER A 136 17.76 -15.20 -9.21
N LYS A 137 16.55 -14.66 -9.39
CA LYS A 137 16.11 -13.40 -8.76
C LYS A 137 14.95 -13.58 -7.79
N ARG A 138 14.17 -14.67 -7.90
CA ARG A 138 13.02 -14.93 -7.05
C ARG A 138 13.39 -15.45 -5.68
N ASP A 139 12.50 -15.28 -4.73
CA ASP A 139 12.53 -16.01 -3.46
C ASP A 139 12.00 -17.43 -3.68
N LYS A 140 12.88 -18.42 -3.54
CA LYS A 140 12.53 -19.84 -3.78
C LYS A 140 11.62 -20.44 -2.71
N ARG A 141 11.39 -19.75 -1.60
CA ARG A 141 10.46 -20.16 -0.54
C ARG A 141 8.99 -19.99 -0.93
N PHE A 142 8.72 -19.17 -1.96
CA PHE A 142 7.38 -18.81 -2.42
C PHE A 142 7.21 -19.13 -3.91
N THR A 143 5.96 -19.28 -4.33
CA THR A 143 5.62 -19.53 -5.75
C THR A 143 6.16 -18.41 -6.63
N ALA A 144 6.71 -18.76 -7.77
CA ALA A 144 7.14 -17.82 -8.80
C ALA A 144 5.92 -17.02 -9.29
N GLY A 145 6.07 -15.70 -9.43
CA GLY A 145 4.97 -14.82 -9.88
C GLY A 145 3.91 -14.49 -8.81
N ALA A 146 3.92 -15.16 -7.65
CA ALA A 146 2.91 -14.94 -6.62
C ALA A 146 2.95 -13.51 -6.06
N TYR A 147 1.75 -12.96 -5.81
CA TYR A 147 1.58 -11.73 -5.02
C TYR A 147 1.36 -12.06 -3.55
N CYS A 148 2.11 -11.39 -2.70
CA CYS A 148 2.06 -11.54 -1.25
C CYS A 148 2.06 -10.16 -0.59
N ALA A 149 1.52 -10.07 0.61
CA ALA A 149 1.52 -8.81 1.36
C ALA A 149 2.74 -8.67 2.27
N GLY A 150 3.43 -7.55 2.14
CA GLY A 150 4.54 -7.12 2.97
C GLY A 150 4.19 -5.97 3.89
N GLN A 151 5.09 -5.69 4.82
CA GLN A 151 4.95 -4.60 5.77
C GLN A 151 6.27 -3.89 5.97
N ILE A 152 6.21 -2.57 6.07
CA ILE A 152 7.30 -1.73 6.57
C ILE A 152 6.83 -0.88 7.75
N LEU A 153 7.79 -0.50 8.57
CA LEU A 153 7.67 0.54 9.58
C LEU A 153 8.57 1.70 9.17
N THR A 154 8.02 2.91 9.10
CA THR A 154 8.79 4.12 8.85
C THR A 154 8.80 5.04 10.06
N ASP A 155 9.76 5.96 10.10
CA ASP A 155 9.87 6.93 11.17
C ASP A 155 8.67 7.90 11.16
N PRO A 156 8.03 8.19 12.30
CA PRO A 156 6.84 9.04 12.33
C PRO A 156 7.14 10.52 12.05
N LYS A 157 8.39 10.96 12.20
CA LYS A 157 8.84 12.34 11.90
C LYS A 157 9.53 12.45 10.56
N GLU A 158 10.19 11.38 10.13
CA GLU A 158 10.84 11.26 8.81
C GLU A 158 10.20 10.12 8.01
N PRO A 159 8.97 10.29 7.47
CA PRO A 159 8.20 9.17 6.89
C PRO A 159 8.86 8.48 5.69
N MET A 160 9.87 9.10 5.09
CA MET A 160 10.69 8.48 4.04
C MET A 160 11.70 7.48 4.58
N LYS A 161 12.01 7.52 5.88
CA LYS A 161 13.02 6.68 6.53
C LYS A 161 12.41 5.37 6.99
N VAL A 162 12.79 4.28 6.33
CA VAL A 162 12.39 2.93 6.70
C VAL A 162 13.19 2.46 7.92
N LEU A 163 12.50 2.13 9.01
CA LEU A 163 13.07 1.59 10.24
C LEU A 163 13.14 0.07 10.17
N GLN A 164 12.10 -0.58 9.63
CA GLN A 164 12.00 -2.03 9.52
C GLN A 164 11.25 -2.43 8.24
N ARG A 165 11.61 -3.57 7.66
CA ARG A 165 10.91 -4.20 6.54
C ARG A 165 10.92 -5.71 6.73
N LEU A 166 9.78 -6.36 6.62
CA LEU A 166 9.70 -7.81 6.75
C LEU A 166 10.46 -8.54 5.63
N ASP A 167 11.17 -9.60 5.98
CA ASP A 167 11.89 -10.45 5.03
C ASP A 167 11.01 -11.58 4.46
N VAL A 168 9.88 -11.81 5.10
CA VAL A 168 8.85 -12.76 4.66
C VAL A 168 7.50 -12.04 4.62
N PRO A 169 6.58 -12.42 3.73
CA PRO A 169 5.27 -11.82 3.71
C PRO A 169 4.49 -12.18 4.98
N PHE A 170 3.75 -11.23 5.55
CA PHE A 170 2.84 -11.52 6.65
C PHE A 170 1.54 -12.19 6.19
N PHE A 171 1.20 -12.05 4.89
CA PHE A 171 0.02 -12.63 4.29
C PHE A 171 0.34 -13.11 2.86
N ARG A 172 -0.05 -14.35 2.55
CA ARG A 172 0.31 -15.01 1.28
C ARG A 172 -0.81 -15.95 0.82
N PRO A 173 -0.87 -16.32 -0.47
CA PRO A 173 -1.86 -17.25 -0.97
C PRO A 173 -1.74 -18.63 -0.30
N MET A 174 -2.80 -19.04 0.40
CA MET A 174 -2.91 -20.33 1.08
C MET A 174 -4.13 -21.13 0.61
N ALA A 175 -5.28 -20.47 0.54
CA ALA A 175 -6.54 -21.08 0.16
C ALA A 175 -6.62 -21.36 -1.36
N SER A 176 -7.48 -22.29 -1.75
CA SER A 176 -7.64 -22.65 -3.17
C SER A 176 -8.13 -21.49 -4.03
N PHE A 177 -9.05 -20.68 -3.51
CA PHE A 177 -9.59 -19.51 -4.21
C PHE A 177 -8.58 -18.37 -4.39
N GLU A 178 -7.48 -18.36 -3.63
CA GLU A 178 -6.36 -17.42 -3.79
C GLU A 178 -5.37 -17.85 -4.86
N LYS A 179 -5.52 -19.09 -5.38
CA LYS A 179 -4.65 -19.74 -6.37
C LYS A 179 -5.38 -20.18 -7.62
N SER A 180 -6.67 -19.88 -7.72
CA SER A 180 -7.51 -20.28 -8.85
C SER A 180 -8.28 -19.08 -9.38
N GLY A 181 -8.06 -18.72 -10.63
CA GLY A 181 -8.65 -17.55 -11.27
C GLY A 181 -7.77 -17.04 -12.37
N GLN A 182 -7.76 -15.74 -12.60
CA GLN A 182 -6.97 -15.11 -13.65
C GLN A 182 -5.45 -15.22 -13.35
N TYR A 183 -5.04 -15.18 -12.07
CA TYR A 183 -3.65 -15.36 -11.64
C TYR A 183 -3.47 -16.70 -10.92
N VAL A 184 -3.06 -17.72 -11.65
CA VAL A 184 -2.86 -19.08 -11.16
C VAL A 184 -1.61 -19.26 -10.26
N ASP A 185 -0.67 -18.32 -10.34
CA ASP A 185 0.54 -18.32 -9.50
C ASP A 185 0.23 -18.03 -8.02
N GLY A 186 -0.98 -17.61 -7.74
CA GLY A 186 -1.47 -17.22 -6.42
C GLY A 186 -1.36 -15.73 -6.19
N THR A 187 -2.48 -15.15 -5.72
CA THR A 187 -2.55 -13.71 -5.43
C THR A 187 -3.38 -13.44 -4.19
N VAL A 188 -2.77 -12.75 -3.25
CA VAL A 188 -3.43 -11.95 -2.22
C VAL A 188 -2.99 -10.50 -2.44
N PHE A 189 -3.90 -9.70 -3.00
CA PHE A 189 -3.64 -8.31 -3.35
C PHE A 189 -4.41 -7.40 -2.38
N ILE A 190 -3.71 -6.85 -1.39
CA ILE A 190 -4.32 -6.08 -0.31
C ILE A 190 -4.65 -4.66 -0.76
N GLU A 191 -5.93 -4.24 -0.55
CA GLU A 191 -6.45 -2.97 -1.05
C GLU A 191 -7.08 -2.11 0.03
N GLY A 192 -7.85 -2.70 0.92
CA GLY A 192 -8.62 -1.99 1.94
C GLY A 192 -8.27 -2.42 3.34
N LEU A 193 -8.11 -1.46 4.25
CA LEU A 193 -7.94 -1.71 5.67
C LEU A 193 -8.82 -0.77 6.46
N VAL A 194 -9.73 -1.33 7.24
CA VAL A 194 -10.70 -0.58 8.03
C VAL A 194 -10.66 -1.04 9.48
N PHE A 195 -10.60 -0.08 10.40
CA PHE A 195 -10.81 -0.32 11.82
C PHE A 195 -12.27 -0.06 12.17
N PHE A 196 -12.98 -1.11 12.62
CA PHE A 196 -14.39 -1.03 12.98
C PHE A 196 -14.72 -1.98 14.12
N LYS A 197 -15.44 -1.50 15.14
CA LYS A 197 -15.84 -2.29 16.33
C LYS A 197 -14.67 -3.10 16.94
N ASN A 198 -13.54 -2.43 17.16
CA ASN A 198 -12.31 -3.01 17.72
C ASN A 198 -11.73 -4.19 16.92
N LYS A 199 -11.97 -4.23 15.62
CA LYS A 199 -11.42 -5.21 14.70
C LYS A 199 -10.82 -4.51 13.49
N TRP A 200 -9.79 -5.10 12.93
CA TRP A 200 -9.26 -4.74 11.63
C TRP A 200 -9.85 -5.65 10.57
N TYR A 201 -10.32 -5.07 9.48
CA TYR A 201 -10.82 -5.75 8.31
C TYR A 201 -9.88 -5.44 7.15
N LEU A 202 -9.11 -6.43 6.71
CA LEU A 202 -8.22 -6.34 5.56
C LEU A 202 -8.93 -6.95 4.36
N TYR A 203 -9.34 -6.11 3.43
CA TYR A 203 -9.94 -6.53 2.17
C TYR A 203 -8.85 -6.74 1.13
N TYR A 204 -8.94 -7.84 0.39
CA TYR A 204 -7.93 -8.21 -0.60
C TYR A 204 -8.53 -8.93 -1.81
N GLY A 205 -7.90 -8.73 -2.98
CA GLY A 205 -8.18 -9.49 -4.18
C GLY A 205 -7.55 -10.88 -4.14
N CYS A 206 -8.29 -11.89 -4.58
CA CYS A 206 -7.88 -13.28 -4.64
C CYS A 206 -7.77 -13.72 -6.09
N ALA A 207 -6.55 -14.09 -6.55
CA ALA A 207 -6.26 -14.56 -7.90
C ALA A 207 -6.90 -13.70 -9.01
N ASP A 208 -7.07 -12.40 -8.76
CA ASP A 208 -7.69 -11.39 -9.64
C ASP A 208 -9.12 -11.77 -10.10
N SER A 209 -9.85 -12.49 -9.27
CA SER A 209 -11.19 -13.03 -9.61
C SER A 209 -12.23 -12.86 -8.53
N GLN A 210 -11.82 -12.71 -7.27
CA GLN A 210 -12.69 -12.57 -6.11
C GLN A 210 -12.15 -11.54 -5.13
N VAL A 211 -13.01 -11.05 -4.25
CA VAL A 211 -12.64 -10.21 -3.11
C VAL A 211 -12.93 -10.97 -1.83
N SER A 212 -11.98 -11.00 -0.93
CA SER A 212 -12.10 -11.61 0.40
C SER A 212 -11.74 -10.63 1.51
N VAL A 213 -12.00 -11.02 2.75
CA VAL A 213 -11.66 -10.24 3.93
C VAL A 213 -10.98 -11.11 4.98
N ALA A 214 -9.83 -10.65 5.46
CA ALA A 214 -9.19 -11.18 6.65
C ALA A 214 -9.52 -10.29 7.86
N ILE A 215 -9.87 -10.90 8.98
CA ILE A 215 -10.27 -10.16 10.19
C ILE A 215 -9.22 -10.40 11.28
N TYR A 216 -8.69 -9.32 11.82
CA TYR A 216 -7.80 -9.32 12.96
C TYR A 216 -8.47 -8.66 14.17
N LEU A 217 -8.50 -9.37 15.30
CA LEU A 217 -8.98 -8.81 16.57
C LEU A 217 -7.91 -7.91 17.14
N SER A 218 -8.17 -6.60 17.17
CA SER A 218 -7.29 -5.66 17.84
C SER A 218 -7.43 -5.84 19.35
N LEU A 219 -6.47 -6.53 19.93
CA LEU A 219 -6.35 -6.61 21.38
C LEU A 219 -5.69 -5.30 21.86
N ILE A 220 -6.48 -4.27 22.10
CA ILE A 220 -6.01 -2.99 22.64
C ILE A 220 -5.44 -3.14 24.08
N HIS A 221 -5.53 -4.34 24.65
CA HIS A 221 -5.01 -4.68 25.96
C HIS A 221 -4.15 -5.94 25.93
N ILE A 222 -3.05 -5.96 25.17
CA ILE A 222 -1.97 -6.91 25.43
C ILE A 222 -0.73 -6.13 25.81
N SER A 223 -0.56 -5.96 27.10
CA SER A 223 0.75 -5.96 27.73
C SER A 223 1.37 -7.35 27.47
N GLU A 224 2.46 -7.36 26.69
CA GLU A 224 3.35 -8.47 26.34
C GLU A 224 2.98 -9.35 25.14
N PRO A 225 3.95 -9.54 24.22
CA PRO A 225 3.81 -10.48 23.14
C PRO A 225 3.98 -11.91 23.65
N THR A 226 2.91 -12.67 23.72
CA THR A 226 3.02 -14.13 23.83
C THR A 226 3.67 -14.65 22.55
N ARG A 227 4.84 -15.28 22.68
CA ARG A 227 5.51 -15.99 21.59
C ARG A 227 4.59 -17.07 21.04
N PRO A 228 4.41 -17.19 19.72
CA PRO A 228 3.75 -18.35 19.14
C PRO A 228 4.65 -19.59 19.33
N TYR A 229 4.07 -20.68 19.73
CA TYR A 229 4.65 -22.02 19.75
C TYR A 229 4.93 -22.51 18.32
#